data_e801b8bd20b9f9ffbed8989cbc8ce2b3
#
_entry.id   e801b8bd20b9f9ffbed8989cbc8ce2b3
#
_cell.length_a   1.000
_cell.length_b   1.000
_cell.length_c   1.000
_cell.angle_alpha   90.00
_cell.angle_beta   90.00
_cell.angle_gamma   90.00
#
_symmetry.space_group_name_H-M   'P 1'
#
loop_
_entity.id
_entity.type
_entity.pdbx_description
1 polymer ?
#
loop_
_entity_poly.entity_id
_entity_poly.type
_entity_poly.pdbx_seq_one_letter_code
_entity_poly.pdbx_strand_id
1 'polypeptide(L)'
;MAFLNAPVEEEVYVNMAPGYEENDPVTKVPLVMKLRKSFYGLRQSPLNWWNRMDKCLGDIGFTSLASDPCIYIFTDNDDNDEIRADNSRGDTVSTALGKRKVVALLILYVVDVLLVGGDVAVLQMLKKKLTVRFKMTDMGNVSLVHGMRVTRDRKNGTLSLSQENYTKSILEKYGMGDCNPLSTPGTGAELSLNQPEEQLLDSAATQRFQAITGSIIYLAQVTRYDIQFAVNQLARAMSTPSKAHMGAAKHILRYLAGSATFDITYKKGGFQLTAFSDTNWGNNPDNGKSMSSYIAMLSNAPVSFKGLTAQSTMKAQLVAAALAMKEAVFCSNMMMELGFGEAFHRVPVHIDNTSTLHVAGNSTYSGRTKHAELRYFFIRELIKKRGPPFITWTPRTTSP
;
A
#
# COMPACT_ATOMS: atom_id res chain seq x y z
N MET A 1 -19.93 10.55 9.21
CA MET A 1 -19.86 9.27 9.94
C MET A 1 -20.40 8.16 9.03
N ALA A 2 -19.51 7.44 8.34
CA ALA A 2 -19.88 6.49 7.29
C ALA A 2 -20.73 5.33 7.81
N PHE A 3 -20.26 4.62 8.83
CA PHE A 3 -20.93 3.40 9.32
C PHE A 3 -22.37 3.62 9.75
N LEU A 4 -22.71 4.79 10.30
CA LEU A 4 -24.09 5.14 10.66
C LEU A 4 -25.06 5.25 9.47
N ASN A 5 -24.56 5.21 8.25
CA ASN A 5 -25.40 5.15 7.05
C ASN A 5 -25.77 3.71 6.66
N ALA A 6 -25.08 2.71 7.18
CA ALA A 6 -25.34 1.31 6.88
C ALA A 6 -26.27 0.68 7.94
N PRO A 7 -27.31 -0.09 7.57
CA PRO A 7 -28.12 -0.84 8.51
C PRO A 7 -27.31 -1.95 9.17
N VAL A 8 -27.74 -2.42 10.33
CA VAL A 8 -27.30 -3.68 10.96
C VAL A 8 -28.36 -4.72 10.65
N GLU A 9 -27.96 -5.80 9.99
CA GLU A 9 -28.88 -6.90 9.65
C GLU A 9 -29.06 -7.86 10.84
N GLU A 10 -28.03 -8.01 11.65
CA GLU A 10 -28.01 -8.86 12.82
C GLU A 10 -28.58 -8.14 14.06
N GLU A 11 -29.15 -8.88 15.00
CA GLU A 11 -29.55 -8.31 16.27
C GLU A 11 -28.35 -8.06 17.17
N VAL A 12 -27.97 -6.79 17.29
CA VAL A 12 -26.89 -6.33 18.16
C VAL A 12 -27.43 -5.43 19.26
N TYR A 13 -27.10 -5.79 20.49
CA TYR A 13 -27.47 -5.04 21.68
C TYR A 13 -26.21 -4.47 22.33
N VAL A 14 -26.29 -3.23 22.82
CA VAL A 14 -25.23 -2.55 23.55
C VAL A 14 -25.78 -2.01 24.86
N ASN A 15 -24.93 -1.92 25.88
CA ASN A 15 -25.32 -1.27 27.12
C ASN A 15 -25.64 0.20 26.89
N MET A 16 -26.48 0.75 27.70
CA MET A 16 -26.77 2.18 27.67
C MET A 16 -25.48 2.99 28.01
N ALA A 17 -25.38 4.17 27.43
CA ALA A 17 -24.24 5.02 27.68
C ALA A 17 -24.19 5.43 29.16
N PRO A 18 -23.00 5.62 29.75
CA PRO A 18 -22.88 6.11 31.12
C PRO A 18 -23.67 7.42 31.34
N GLY A 19 -24.53 7.44 32.36
CA GLY A 19 -25.41 8.57 32.68
C GLY A 19 -26.79 8.53 31.98
N TYR A 20 -27.06 7.50 31.17
CA TYR A 20 -28.34 7.26 30.50
C TYR A 20 -28.91 5.86 30.84
N GLU A 21 -28.37 5.24 31.88
CA GLU A 21 -28.82 3.92 32.33
C GLU A 21 -30.27 3.99 32.80
N GLU A 22 -31.09 3.15 32.24
CA GLU A 22 -32.53 2.98 32.63
C GLU A 22 -32.79 1.52 32.95
N ASN A 23 -33.71 1.30 33.89
CA ASN A 23 -34.21 -0.03 34.21
C ASN A 23 -35.64 -0.18 33.68
N ASP A 24 -35.97 -1.40 33.30
CA ASP A 24 -37.35 -1.75 33.00
C ASP A 24 -38.23 -1.39 34.20
N PRO A 25 -39.34 -0.65 33.99
CA PRO A 25 -40.18 -0.17 35.10
C PRO A 25 -40.84 -1.32 35.87
N VAL A 26 -41.04 -2.49 35.25
CA VAL A 26 -41.72 -3.66 35.87
C VAL A 26 -40.71 -4.64 36.44
N THR A 27 -39.73 -5.07 35.61
CA THR A 27 -38.78 -6.13 35.98
C THR A 27 -37.57 -5.62 36.74
N LYS A 28 -37.31 -4.30 36.73
CA LYS A 28 -36.12 -3.65 37.31
C LYS A 28 -34.77 -4.10 36.70
N VAL A 29 -34.83 -4.84 35.58
CA VAL A 29 -33.64 -5.27 34.84
C VAL A 29 -33.07 -4.09 34.03
N PRO A 30 -31.73 -3.89 33.96
CA PRO A 30 -31.15 -2.87 33.13
C PRO A 30 -31.57 -3.01 31.67
N LEU A 31 -32.00 -1.91 31.05
CA LEU A 31 -32.33 -1.87 29.64
C LEU A 31 -31.06 -1.81 28.77
N VAL A 32 -31.15 -2.38 27.58
CA VAL A 32 -30.10 -2.36 26.57
C VAL A 32 -30.61 -1.71 25.30
N MET A 33 -29.72 -1.09 24.53
CA MET A 33 -30.06 -0.45 23.25
C MET A 33 -29.89 -1.46 22.11
N LYS A 34 -30.96 -1.70 21.33
CA LYS A 34 -30.86 -2.44 20.07
C LYS A 34 -30.35 -1.52 18.97
N LEU A 35 -29.22 -1.86 18.36
CA LEU A 35 -28.66 -1.08 17.25
C LEU A 35 -29.50 -1.30 15.98
N ARG A 36 -29.86 -0.20 15.33
CA ARG A 36 -30.53 -0.20 14.01
C ARG A 36 -29.56 0.10 12.87
N LYS A 37 -28.40 0.70 13.21
CA LYS A 37 -27.37 1.11 12.25
C LYS A 37 -26.01 0.64 12.73
N SER A 38 -25.12 0.40 11.78
CA SER A 38 -23.73 0.06 12.06
C SER A 38 -23.05 1.13 12.88
N PHE A 39 -22.23 0.72 13.85
CA PHE A 39 -21.55 1.60 14.79
C PHE A 39 -20.04 1.32 14.79
N TYR A 40 -19.25 2.34 15.11
CA TYR A 40 -17.81 2.18 15.24
C TYR A 40 -17.48 1.23 16.38
N GLY A 41 -16.57 0.27 16.13
CA GLY A 41 -16.21 -0.79 17.07
C GLY A 41 -16.88 -2.15 16.79
N LEU A 42 -17.95 -2.21 16.00
CA LEU A 42 -18.52 -3.49 15.58
C LEU A 42 -17.69 -4.10 14.44
N ARG A 43 -17.43 -5.39 14.53
CA ARG A 43 -16.64 -6.13 13.54
C ARG A 43 -17.26 -6.10 12.14
N GLN A 44 -18.58 -6.13 12.02
CA GLN A 44 -19.32 -6.15 10.76
C GLN A 44 -19.55 -4.76 10.14
N SER A 45 -19.36 -3.67 10.89
CA SER A 45 -19.66 -2.31 10.40
C SER A 45 -18.92 -1.91 9.12
N PRO A 46 -17.62 -2.24 8.94
CA PRO A 46 -16.92 -1.96 7.68
C PRO A 46 -17.55 -2.68 6.48
N LEU A 47 -17.93 -3.96 6.64
CA LEU A 47 -18.56 -4.75 5.58
C LEU A 47 -19.95 -4.20 5.22
N ASN A 48 -20.78 -3.91 6.24
CA ASN A 48 -22.12 -3.34 6.03
C ASN A 48 -22.06 -2.00 5.29
N TRP A 49 -21.07 -1.16 5.64
CA TRP A 49 -20.85 0.11 4.96
C TRP A 49 -20.40 -0.11 3.51
N TRP A 50 -19.44 -1.00 3.28
CA TRP A 50 -18.99 -1.33 1.92
C TRP A 50 -20.13 -1.86 1.06
N ASN A 51 -20.92 -2.83 1.54
CA ASN A 51 -22.09 -3.36 0.82
C ASN A 51 -23.07 -2.26 0.42
N ARG A 52 -23.31 -1.29 1.33
CA ARG A 52 -24.20 -0.16 1.04
C ARG A 52 -23.62 0.78 -0.02
N MET A 53 -22.32 1.06 0.04
CA MET A 53 -21.64 1.88 -0.96
C MET A 53 -21.59 1.18 -2.31
N ASP A 54 -21.21 -0.10 -2.34
CA ASP A 54 -21.14 -0.92 -3.56
C ASP A 54 -22.47 -0.92 -4.31
N LYS A 55 -23.57 -1.21 -3.59
CA LYS A 55 -24.92 -1.15 -4.17
C LYS A 55 -25.24 0.25 -4.73
N CYS A 56 -24.94 1.30 -3.98
CA CYS A 56 -25.20 2.66 -4.44
C CYS A 56 -24.36 3.03 -5.66
N LEU A 57 -23.10 2.65 -5.69
CA LEU A 57 -22.19 2.90 -6.81
C LEU A 57 -22.65 2.13 -8.05
N GLY A 58 -23.10 0.88 -7.89
CA GLY A 58 -23.74 0.11 -8.97
C GLY A 58 -24.99 0.79 -9.54
N ASP A 59 -25.89 1.31 -8.67
CA ASP A 59 -27.07 2.08 -9.08
C ASP A 59 -26.73 3.36 -9.86
N ILE A 60 -25.54 3.95 -9.60
CA ILE A 60 -25.05 5.15 -10.31
C ILE A 60 -24.45 4.79 -11.69
N GLY A 61 -24.02 3.52 -11.86
CA GLY A 61 -23.39 3.01 -13.08
C GLY A 61 -21.90 2.71 -12.95
N PHE A 62 -21.38 2.65 -11.72
CA PHE A 62 -20.01 2.18 -11.46
C PHE A 62 -19.94 0.66 -11.42
N THR A 63 -18.77 0.12 -11.79
CA THR A 63 -18.43 -1.29 -11.66
C THR A 63 -17.13 -1.42 -10.86
N SER A 64 -17.11 -2.27 -9.83
CA SER A 64 -15.89 -2.53 -9.05
C SER A 64 -14.89 -3.38 -9.85
N LEU A 65 -13.58 -3.21 -9.57
CA LEU A 65 -12.55 -4.07 -10.13
C LEU A 65 -12.56 -5.43 -9.42
N ALA A 66 -12.23 -6.49 -10.17
CA ALA A 66 -12.03 -7.81 -9.61
C ALA A 66 -10.71 -7.89 -8.81
N SER A 67 -9.69 -7.12 -9.22
CA SER A 67 -8.40 -7.04 -8.53
C SER A 67 -8.48 -6.32 -7.19
N ASP A 68 -9.34 -5.29 -7.07
CA ASP A 68 -9.60 -4.56 -5.82
C ASP A 68 -11.05 -4.06 -5.79
N PRO A 69 -11.91 -4.62 -4.93
CA PRO A 69 -13.33 -4.27 -4.87
C PRO A 69 -13.60 -2.87 -4.30
N CYS A 70 -12.59 -2.15 -3.81
CA CYS A 70 -12.70 -0.75 -3.39
C CYS A 70 -12.37 0.25 -4.49
N ILE A 71 -11.99 -0.22 -5.68
CA ILE A 71 -11.74 0.60 -6.86
C ILE A 71 -12.88 0.37 -7.87
N TYR A 72 -13.49 1.44 -8.31
CA TYR A 72 -14.64 1.43 -9.21
C TYR A 72 -14.32 2.21 -10.48
N ILE A 73 -14.79 1.68 -11.61
CA ILE A 73 -14.73 2.36 -12.91
C ILE A 73 -16.13 2.80 -13.33
N PHE A 74 -16.23 3.98 -13.91
CA PHE A 74 -17.41 4.46 -14.62
C PHE A 74 -17.06 4.51 -16.10
N THR A 75 -17.84 3.79 -16.92
CA THR A 75 -17.59 3.65 -18.35
C THR A 75 -18.62 4.44 -19.14
N ASP A 76 -18.23 4.93 -20.31
CA ASP A 76 -19.13 5.51 -21.27
C ASP A 76 -20.00 4.37 -21.85
N ASN A 77 -21.30 4.42 -21.60
CA ASN A 77 -22.27 3.55 -22.25
C ASN A 77 -22.74 4.26 -23.50
N ASP A 78 -22.67 3.62 -24.65
CA ASP A 78 -23.17 4.16 -25.92
C ASP A 78 -24.66 4.57 -25.89
N ASP A 79 -25.39 4.18 -24.82
CA ASP A 79 -26.81 4.52 -24.63
C ASP A 79 -27.07 5.90 -24.00
N ASN A 80 -26.03 6.64 -23.60
CA ASN A 80 -26.16 8.02 -23.07
C ASN A 80 -25.74 9.05 -24.13
N ASP A 81 -26.54 9.18 -25.19
CA ASP A 81 -26.32 10.16 -26.26
C ASP A 81 -26.45 11.64 -25.82
N GLU A 82 -26.84 11.91 -24.56
CA GLU A 82 -27.04 13.29 -24.08
C GLU A 82 -25.75 14.05 -23.68
N ILE A 83 -24.58 13.37 -23.63
CA ILE A 83 -23.31 14.00 -23.17
C ILE A 83 -22.29 14.19 -24.31
N ARG A 84 -22.63 13.86 -25.55
CA ARG A 84 -21.76 14.07 -26.72
C ARG A 84 -21.86 15.47 -27.32
N ALA A 85 -21.30 16.45 -26.63
CA ALA A 85 -20.88 17.68 -27.29
C ALA A 85 -19.38 17.89 -27.04
N ASP A 86 -18.60 17.58 -28.08
CA ASP A 86 -17.24 18.06 -28.32
C ASP A 86 -16.15 17.67 -27.32
N ASN A 87 -15.43 16.56 -27.59
CA ASN A 87 -13.98 16.52 -27.37
C ASN A 87 -13.34 15.24 -27.97
N SER A 88 -12.98 15.32 -29.23
CA SER A 88 -12.17 14.36 -29.98
C SER A 88 -10.68 14.47 -29.58
N ARG A 89 -10.29 13.97 -28.42
CA ARG A 89 -8.90 13.60 -28.07
C ARG A 89 -8.88 12.75 -26.80
N GLY A 90 -9.09 11.49 -26.92
CA GLY A 90 -8.87 10.55 -25.86
C GLY A 90 -8.47 9.20 -26.45
N ASP A 91 -7.28 8.73 -26.09
CA ASP A 91 -6.80 7.40 -26.46
C ASP A 91 -7.83 6.37 -26.02
N THR A 92 -8.42 5.66 -26.98
CA THR A 92 -9.36 4.56 -26.74
C THR A 92 -8.59 3.37 -26.19
N VAL A 93 -8.80 3.05 -24.93
CA VAL A 93 -8.22 1.86 -24.30
C VAL A 93 -9.24 0.73 -24.40
N SER A 94 -8.86 -0.37 -25.03
CA SER A 94 -9.67 -1.58 -25.13
C SER A 94 -9.69 -2.30 -23.78
N THR A 95 -10.81 -2.26 -23.07
CA THR A 95 -10.99 -2.95 -21.79
C THR A 95 -11.47 -4.38 -22.00
N ALA A 96 -11.22 -5.26 -21.01
CA ALA A 96 -11.81 -6.60 -20.95
C ALA A 96 -13.37 -6.58 -20.90
N LEU A 97 -13.97 -5.42 -20.68
CA LEU A 97 -15.40 -5.12 -20.70
C LEU A 97 -15.94 -4.75 -22.11
N GLY A 98 -15.21 -5.08 -23.18
CA GLY A 98 -15.56 -4.67 -24.54
C GLY A 98 -14.96 -3.30 -24.89
N LYS A 99 -15.45 -2.66 -25.97
CA LYS A 99 -14.94 -1.37 -26.48
C LYS A 99 -15.34 -0.15 -25.61
N ARG A 100 -15.67 -0.35 -24.31
CA ARG A 100 -16.13 0.73 -23.43
C ARG A 100 -14.93 1.54 -22.93
N LYS A 101 -15.04 2.86 -22.95
CA LYS A 101 -14.02 3.78 -22.46
C LYS A 101 -14.24 4.06 -20.99
N VAL A 102 -13.22 3.88 -20.15
CA VAL A 102 -13.24 4.33 -18.76
C VAL A 102 -13.17 5.87 -18.74
N VAL A 103 -14.20 6.52 -18.21
CA VAL A 103 -14.29 7.99 -18.14
C VAL A 103 -14.04 8.54 -16.74
N ALA A 104 -14.29 7.74 -15.70
CA ALA A 104 -13.96 8.10 -14.34
C ALA A 104 -13.59 6.88 -13.50
N LEU A 105 -12.77 7.12 -12.46
CA LEU A 105 -12.37 6.17 -11.42
C LEU A 105 -12.86 6.69 -10.08
N LEU A 106 -13.31 5.79 -9.21
CA LEU A 106 -13.63 6.09 -7.84
C LEU A 106 -12.88 5.10 -6.94
N ILE A 107 -12.14 5.63 -5.98
CA ILE A 107 -11.45 4.85 -4.95
C ILE A 107 -12.15 5.10 -3.63
N LEU A 108 -12.62 4.03 -3.00
CA LEU A 108 -13.30 4.07 -1.71
C LEU A 108 -12.35 3.61 -0.60
N TYR A 109 -12.08 4.48 0.36
CA TYR A 109 -11.35 4.10 1.56
C TYR A 109 -12.12 4.50 2.81
N VAL A 110 -12.84 3.56 3.38
CA VAL A 110 -13.74 3.70 4.54
C VAL A 110 -14.72 4.87 4.36
N VAL A 111 -14.31 6.09 4.72
CA VAL A 111 -15.13 7.33 4.66
C VAL A 111 -14.71 8.26 3.53
N ASP A 112 -13.51 8.09 3.02
CA ASP A 112 -12.92 8.95 2.00
C ASP A 112 -13.20 8.39 0.61
N VAL A 113 -13.58 9.26 -0.30
CA VAL A 113 -13.83 8.95 -1.70
C VAL A 113 -12.93 9.82 -2.56
N LEU A 114 -12.06 9.19 -3.33
CA LEU A 114 -11.25 9.86 -4.35
C LEU A 114 -11.89 9.61 -5.71
N LEU A 115 -12.33 10.68 -6.37
CA LEU A 115 -12.91 10.63 -7.71
C LEU A 115 -11.93 11.23 -8.72
N VAL A 116 -11.58 10.46 -9.76
CA VAL A 116 -10.60 10.82 -10.79
C VAL A 116 -11.23 10.68 -12.16
N GLY A 117 -11.03 11.68 -13.03
CA GLY A 117 -11.52 11.62 -14.42
C GLY A 117 -10.94 12.75 -15.26
N GLY A 118 -11.06 12.62 -16.57
CA GLY A 118 -10.59 13.63 -17.53
C GLY A 118 -11.62 14.73 -17.81
N ASP A 119 -12.91 14.42 -17.67
CA ASP A 119 -14.02 15.33 -17.96
C ASP A 119 -14.61 15.92 -16.67
N VAL A 120 -14.56 17.24 -16.54
CA VAL A 120 -15.06 17.96 -15.38
C VAL A 120 -16.58 17.86 -15.27
N ALA A 121 -17.32 17.84 -16.39
CA ALA A 121 -18.78 17.74 -16.39
C ALA A 121 -19.24 16.38 -15.86
N VAL A 122 -18.59 15.30 -16.30
CA VAL A 122 -18.84 13.94 -15.77
C VAL A 122 -18.55 13.88 -14.28
N LEU A 123 -17.41 14.43 -13.81
CA LEU A 123 -17.09 14.46 -12.38
C LEU A 123 -18.13 15.22 -11.56
N GLN A 124 -18.63 16.37 -12.05
CA GLN A 124 -19.67 17.14 -11.38
C GLN A 124 -21.01 16.40 -11.33
N MET A 125 -21.40 15.73 -12.43
CA MET A 125 -22.60 14.87 -12.44
C MET A 125 -22.48 13.74 -11.41
N LEU A 126 -21.35 13.03 -11.36
CA LEU A 126 -21.11 11.93 -10.41
C LEU A 126 -21.12 12.43 -8.96
N LYS A 127 -20.48 13.57 -8.68
CA LYS A 127 -20.54 14.22 -7.36
C LYS A 127 -21.97 14.52 -6.92
N LYS A 128 -22.81 15.07 -7.81
CA LYS A 128 -24.23 15.32 -7.53
C LYS A 128 -24.97 14.02 -7.19
N LYS A 129 -24.79 12.97 -8.00
CA LYS A 129 -25.43 11.66 -7.74
C LYS A 129 -25.04 11.09 -6.36
N LEU A 130 -23.78 11.21 -5.96
CA LEU A 130 -23.27 10.76 -4.67
C LEU A 130 -23.84 11.60 -3.50
N THR A 131 -23.86 12.93 -3.62
CA THR A 131 -24.37 13.82 -2.56
C THR A 131 -25.86 13.70 -2.31
N VAL A 132 -26.64 13.30 -3.30
CA VAL A 132 -28.08 12.97 -3.12
C VAL A 132 -28.26 11.72 -2.24
N ARG A 133 -27.36 10.74 -2.34
CA ARG A 133 -27.45 9.46 -1.62
C ARG A 133 -26.81 9.50 -0.23
N PHE A 134 -25.76 10.29 -0.08
CA PHE A 134 -24.99 10.38 1.17
C PHE A 134 -24.68 11.83 1.50
N LYS A 135 -24.70 12.16 2.79
CA LYS A 135 -24.22 13.46 3.27
C LYS A 135 -22.70 13.52 3.14
N MET A 136 -22.22 13.96 1.98
CA MET A 136 -20.80 14.12 1.64
C MET A 136 -20.45 15.58 1.46
N THR A 137 -19.20 15.93 1.78
CA THR A 137 -18.61 17.24 1.53
C THR A 137 -17.62 17.11 0.37
N ASP A 138 -17.80 17.93 -0.67
CA ASP A 138 -16.80 18.02 -1.74
C ASP A 138 -15.61 18.85 -1.25
N MET A 139 -14.46 18.22 -1.12
CA MET A 139 -13.21 18.86 -0.69
C MET A 139 -12.44 19.52 -1.84
N GLY A 140 -12.99 19.49 -3.06
CA GLY A 140 -12.34 20.06 -4.24
C GLY A 140 -11.21 19.18 -4.79
N ASN A 141 -10.15 19.83 -5.27
CA ASN A 141 -8.97 19.12 -5.75
C ASN A 141 -8.22 18.44 -4.60
N VAL A 142 -7.81 17.19 -4.83
CA VAL A 142 -7.04 16.45 -3.82
C VAL A 142 -5.72 17.16 -3.52
N SER A 143 -5.49 17.46 -2.25
CA SER A 143 -4.24 18.01 -1.73
C SER A 143 -3.66 17.14 -0.60
N LEU A 144 -4.50 16.32 0.02
CA LEU A 144 -4.13 15.40 1.08
C LEU A 144 -4.91 14.10 0.93
N VAL A 145 -4.23 12.96 1.01
CA VAL A 145 -4.84 11.63 1.03
C VAL A 145 -4.03 10.72 1.96
N HIS A 146 -4.68 10.08 2.92
CA HIS A 146 -4.01 9.20 3.90
C HIS A 146 -2.74 9.79 4.53
N GLY A 147 -2.76 11.06 4.92
CA GLY A 147 -1.60 11.74 5.50
C GLY A 147 -0.49 12.08 4.50
N MET A 148 -0.66 11.75 3.21
CA MET A 148 0.24 12.17 2.13
C MET A 148 -0.26 13.47 1.50
N ARG A 149 0.62 14.46 1.38
CA ARG A 149 0.38 15.64 0.56
C ARG A 149 0.50 15.25 -0.91
N VAL A 150 -0.51 15.60 -1.70
CA VAL A 150 -0.54 15.40 -3.15
C VAL A 150 -0.27 16.74 -3.84
N THR A 151 0.79 16.82 -4.61
CA THR A 151 1.12 18.00 -5.43
C THR A 151 1.06 17.60 -6.90
N ARG A 152 0.28 18.31 -7.69
CA ARG A 152 0.13 18.03 -9.12
C ARG A 152 0.52 19.24 -9.94
N ASP A 153 1.54 19.11 -10.78
CA ASP A 153 1.91 20.09 -11.79
C ASP A 153 1.44 19.59 -13.18
N ARG A 154 0.34 20.16 -13.65
CA ARG A 154 -0.25 19.80 -14.96
C ARG A 154 0.61 20.28 -16.13
N LYS A 155 1.36 21.38 -15.95
CA LYS A 155 2.23 21.95 -16.99
C LYS A 155 3.41 21.03 -17.27
N ASN A 156 4.07 20.56 -16.23
CA ASN A 156 5.20 19.65 -16.32
C ASN A 156 4.80 18.16 -16.33
N GLY A 157 3.50 17.85 -16.17
CA GLY A 157 2.99 16.49 -16.16
C GLY A 157 3.51 15.66 -15.00
N THR A 158 3.67 16.28 -13.81
CA THR A 158 4.14 15.58 -12.60
C THR A 158 3.07 15.49 -11.53
N LEU A 159 3.15 14.42 -10.74
CA LEU A 159 2.38 14.22 -9.52
C LEU A 159 3.30 13.71 -8.43
N SER A 160 3.39 14.45 -7.32
CA SER A 160 4.24 14.09 -6.17
C SER A 160 3.41 13.73 -4.95
N LEU A 161 3.87 12.70 -4.24
CA LEU A 161 3.33 12.25 -2.95
C LEU A 161 4.38 12.46 -1.87
N SER A 162 4.07 13.25 -0.84
CA SER A 162 5.01 13.62 0.22
C SER A 162 4.41 13.43 1.60
N GLN A 163 5.21 12.92 2.54
CA GLN A 163 4.89 12.88 3.98
C GLN A 163 5.71 13.90 4.78
N GLU A 164 6.13 15.00 4.17
CA GLU A 164 6.95 16.04 4.80
C GLU A 164 6.36 16.53 6.11
N ASN A 165 5.07 16.86 6.15
CA ASN A 165 4.41 17.36 7.36
C ASN A 165 4.43 16.33 8.49
N TYR A 166 4.18 15.06 8.16
CA TYR A 166 4.26 13.98 9.14
C TYR A 166 5.70 13.78 9.62
N THR A 167 6.68 13.82 8.73
CA THR A 167 8.11 13.73 9.07
C THR A 167 8.49 14.84 10.05
N LYS A 168 8.12 16.10 9.79
CA LYS A 168 8.36 17.23 10.69
C LYS A 168 7.69 17.03 12.05
N SER A 169 6.43 16.59 12.07
CA SER A 169 5.71 16.36 13.32
C SER A 169 6.34 15.29 14.22
N ILE A 170 6.89 14.22 13.65
CA ILE A 170 7.60 13.19 14.45
C ILE A 170 8.96 13.69 14.95
N LEU A 171 9.68 14.50 14.15
CA LEU A 171 10.93 15.11 14.60
C LEU A 171 10.69 16.04 15.79
N GLU A 172 9.69 16.91 15.74
CA GLU A 172 9.27 17.76 16.84
C GLU A 172 8.84 16.94 18.06
N LYS A 173 7.96 15.94 17.86
CA LYS A 173 7.45 15.07 18.94
C LYS A 173 8.56 14.38 19.73
N TYR A 174 9.65 14.00 19.07
CA TYR A 174 10.76 13.28 19.71
C TYR A 174 11.94 14.18 20.08
N GLY A 175 11.81 15.52 19.90
CA GLY A 175 12.84 16.50 20.25
C GLY A 175 14.06 16.42 19.32
N MET A 176 13.82 16.13 18.04
CA MET A 176 14.86 15.99 17.00
C MET A 176 14.74 17.06 15.90
N GLY A 177 13.96 18.12 16.11
CA GLY A 177 13.77 19.19 15.13
C GLY A 177 15.07 19.90 14.75
N ASP A 178 15.90 20.20 15.74
CA ASP A 178 17.18 20.92 15.56
C ASP A 178 18.41 19.99 15.55
N CYS A 179 18.23 18.70 15.31
CA CYS A 179 19.34 17.76 15.32
C CYS A 179 20.23 17.91 14.06
N ASN A 180 21.53 17.66 14.22
CA ASN A 180 22.44 17.62 13.07
C ASN A 180 22.02 16.49 12.12
N PRO A 181 21.67 16.78 10.84
CA PRO A 181 21.20 15.78 9.89
C PRO A 181 22.32 14.80 9.48
N LEU A 182 21.92 13.65 8.97
CA LEU A 182 22.80 12.64 8.40
C LEU A 182 22.41 12.35 6.96
N SER A 183 23.39 11.91 6.16
CA SER A 183 23.21 11.62 4.72
C SER A 183 22.72 10.19 4.45
N THR A 184 22.78 9.28 5.42
CA THR A 184 22.40 7.87 5.27
C THR A 184 21.41 7.43 6.36
N PRO A 185 20.45 6.56 6.04
CA PRO A 185 19.43 6.10 7.01
C PRO A 185 19.97 5.09 8.03
N GLY A 186 21.17 4.58 7.84
CA GLY A 186 21.80 3.59 8.72
C GLY A 186 23.30 3.58 8.59
N THR A 187 23.98 2.96 9.56
CA THR A 187 25.44 2.88 9.60
C THR A 187 26.00 1.72 8.75
N GLY A 188 25.12 0.92 8.11
CA GLY A 188 25.51 -0.30 7.40
C GLY A 188 25.82 -1.49 8.34
N ALA A 189 25.95 -1.27 9.65
CA ALA A 189 26.10 -2.33 10.62
C ALA A 189 24.76 -2.97 10.95
N GLU A 190 24.71 -4.29 10.96
CA GLU A 190 23.52 -5.01 11.40
C GLU A 190 23.44 -5.06 12.93
N LEU A 191 22.25 -4.84 13.44
CA LEU A 191 21.98 -4.82 14.87
C LEU A 191 21.60 -6.23 15.36
N SER A 192 22.45 -6.81 16.21
CA SER A 192 22.14 -8.07 16.87
C SER A 192 21.08 -7.88 17.95
N LEU A 193 20.16 -8.84 18.05
CA LEU A 193 19.19 -8.93 19.15
C LEU A 193 19.83 -9.48 20.44
N ASN A 194 20.95 -10.20 20.31
CA ASN A 194 21.70 -10.75 21.43
C ASN A 194 22.58 -9.66 22.05
N GLN A 195 22.00 -8.85 22.91
CA GLN A 195 22.68 -7.76 23.61
C GLN A 195 22.87 -8.13 25.09
N PRO A 196 23.99 -7.72 25.72
CA PRO A 196 24.19 -7.87 27.18
C PRO A 196 23.03 -7.18 27.96
N GLU A 197 22.65 -7.77 29.09
CA GLU A 197 21.52 -7.29 29.90
C GLU A 197 21.69 -5.83 30.33
N GLU A 198 22.91 -5.39 30.67
CA GLU A 198 23.27 -4.03 31.04
C GLU A 198 23.09 -3.01 29.88
N GLN A 199 22.98 -3.49 28.63
CA GLN A 199 22.72 -2.67 27.46
C GLN A 199 21.23 -2.59 27.09
N LEU A 200 20.38 -3.41 27.70
CA LEU A 200 18.95 -3.37 27.46
C LEU A 200 18.34 -2.06 28.01
N LEU A 201 17.26 -1.64 27.37
CA LEU A 201 16.52 -0.47 27.80
C LEU A 201 15.58 -0.83 28.94
N ASP A 202 15.40 0.12 29.86
CA ASP A 202 14.34 0.04 30.87
C ASP A 202 12.94 0.16 30.24
N SER A 203 11.90 -0.02 31.02
CA SER A 203 10.51 -0.01 30.55
C SER A 203 10.12 1.30 29.87
N ALA A 204 10.52 2.45 30.43
CA ALA A 204 10.17 3.77 29.88
C ALA A 204 10.91 4.05 28.56
N ALA A 205 12.20 3.72 28.49
CA ALA A 205 12.98 3.84 27.26
C ALA A 205 12.52 2.86 26.20
N THR A 206 12.08 1.64 26.57
CA THR A 206 11.48 0.65 25.65
C THR A 206 10.20 1.18 25.04
N GLN A 207 9.28 1.74 25.81
CA GLN A 207 8.05 2.36 25.30
C GLN A 207 8.36 3.52 24.34
N ARG A 208 9.36 4.35 24.68
CA ARG A 208 9.81 5.43 23.79
C ARG A 208 10.39 4.89 22.49
N PHE A 209 11.22 3.85 22.54
CA PHE A 209 11.76 3.19 21.35
C PHE A 209 10.64 2.64 20.46
N GLN A 210 9.67 1.95 21.05
CA GLN A 210 8.51 1.39 20.34
C GLN A 210 7.69 2.50 19.66
N ALA A 211 7.46 3.62 20.36
CA ALA A 211 6.72 4.74 19.80
C ALA A 211 7.47 5.41 18.62
N ILE A 212 8.79 5.60 18.73
CA ILE A 212 9.63 6.13 17.66
C ILE A 212 9.58 5.16 16.47
N THR A 213 9.88 3.88 16.70
CA THR A 213 9.93 2.86 15.65
C THR A 213 8.58 2.73 14.93
N GLY A 214 7.45 2.71 15.67
CA GLY A 214 6.12 2.69 15.09
C GLY A 214 5.83 3.89 14.19
N SER A 215 6.25 5.09 14.59
CA SER A 215 6.10 6.30 13.77
C SER A 215 6.92 6.24 12.48
N ILE A 216 8.15 5.72 12.55
CA ILE A 216 9.04 5.59 11.39
C ILE A 216 8.57 4.46 10.45
N ILE A 217 8.02 3.36 10.98
CA ILE A 217 7.43 2.27 10.18
C ILE A 217 6.37 2.81 9.22
N TYR A 218 5.50 3.72 9.68
CA TYR A 218 4.48 4.32 8.83
C TYR A 218 5.10 5.09 7.65
N LEU A 219 6.16 5.87 7.88
CA LEU A 219 6.90 6.54 6.79
C LEU A 219 7.49 5.54 5.79
N ALA A 220 8.16 4.50 6.30
CA ALA A 220 8.81 3.48 5.49
C ALA A 220 7.85 2.67 4.62
N GLN A 221 6.59 2.52 5.05
CA GLN A 221 5.58 1.76 4.32
C GLN A 221 4.84 2.57 3.26
N VAL A 222 4.90 3.91 3.31
CA VAL A 222 4.06 4.77 2.47
C VAL A 222 4.88 5.50 1.41
N THR A 223 5.84 6.37 1.77
CA THR A 223 6.61 7.15 0.79
C THR A 223 8.12 7.03 0.93
N ARG A 224 8.60 6.56 2.08
CA ARG A 224 10.03 6.55 2.41
C ARG A 224 10.62 5.14 2.35
N TYR A 225 10.59 4.54 1.16
CA TYR A 225 11.18 3.22 0.91
C TYR A 225 12.71 3.19 1.15
N ASP A 226 13.36 4.34 1.07
CA ASP A 226 14.79 4.54 1.34
C ASP A 226 15.21 4.17 2.76
N ILE A 227 14.32 4.31 3.75
CA ILE A 227 14.59 3.91 5.15
C ILE A 227 14.13 2.50 5.49
N GLN A 228 13.47 1.78 4.57
CA GLN A 228 12.77 0.53 4.89
C GLN A 228 13.70 -0.54 5.48
N PHE A 229 14.93 -0.67 4.96
CA PHE A 229 15.91 -1.62 5.50
C PHE A 229 16.24 -1.32 6.96
N ALA A 230 16.63 -0.07 7.26
CA ALA A 230 17.00 0.37 8.60
C ALA A 230 15.85 0.21 9.59
N VAL A 231 14.63 0.54 9.17
CA VAL A 231 13.42 0.39 9.98
C VAL A 231 13.10 -1.07 10.28
N ASN A 232 13.29 -1.97 9.30
CA ASN A 232 13.09 -3.41 9.52
C ASN A 232 14.08 -3.99 10.56
N GLN A 233 15.31 -3.47 10.63
CA GLN A 233 16.26 -3.83 11.68
C GLN A 233 15.74 -3.43 13.07
N LEU A 234 15.20 -2.22 13.22
CA LEU A 234 14.61 -1.76 14.48
C LEU A 234 13.36 -2.56 14.87
N ALA A 235 12.51 -2.87 13.89
CA ALA A 235 11.26 -3.61 14.12
C ALA A 235 11.52 -5.01 14.74
N ARG A 236 12.65 -5.63 14.46
CA ARG A 236 13.05 -6.92 15.06
C ARG A 236 13.27 -6.79 16.57
N ALA A 237 13.75 -5.64 17.05
CA ALA A 237 14.12 -5.40 18.42
C ALA A 237 12.98 -4.82 19.30
N MET A 238 11.74 -4.80 18.81
CA MET A 238 10.60 -4.13 19.50
C MET A 238 10.32 -4.71 20.89
N SER A 239 10.56 -5.99 21.13
CA SER A 239 10.31 -6.65 22.42
C SER A 239 11.41 -6.39 23.44
N THR A 240 12.67 -6.38 23.02
CA THR A 240 13.85 -6.30 23.88
C THR A 240 14.90 -5.37 23.27
N PRO A 241 14.61 -4.06 23.18
CA PRO A 241 15.53 -3.10 22.59
C PRO A 241 16.69 -2.78 23.52
N SER A 242 17.85 -2.48 22.92
CA SER A 242 19.06 -2.05 23.63
C SER A 242 19.39 -0.57 23.36
N LYS A 243 20.39 -0.03 24.05
CA LYS A 243 20.94 1.31 23.81
C LYS A 243 21.42 1.47 22.36
N ALA A 244 21.97 0.42 21.74
CA ALA A 244 22.38 0.41 20.34
C ALA A 244 21.17 0.59 19.41
N HIS A 245 20.07 -0.12 19.66
CA HIS A 245 18.82 0.02 18.89
C HIS A 245 18.22 1.41 19.01
N MET A 246 18.24 2.01 20.22
CA MET A 246 17.81 3.40 20.41
C MET A 246 18.72 4.39 19.65
N GLY A 247 20.03 4.15 19.64
CA GLY A 247 20.99 4.91 18.84
C GLY A 247 20.67 4.87 17.36
N ALA A 248 20.39 3.69 16.83
CA ALA A 248 19.99 3.50 15.42
C ALA A 248 18.64 4.17 15.10
N ALA A 249 17.66 4.12 16.01
CA ALA A 249 16.40 4.86 15.83
C ALA A 249 16.62 6.38 15.73
N LYS A 250 17.47 6.94 16.61
CA LYS A 250 17.86 8.34 16.53
C LYS A 250 18.64 8.68 15.26
N HIS A 251 19.47 7.74 14.76
CA HIS A 251 20.19 7.90 13.49
C HIS A 251 19.21 8.07 12.33
N ILE A 252 18.16 7.24 12.25
CA ILE A 252 17.10 7.37 11.23
C ILE A 252 16.39 8.70 11.35
N LEU A 253 16.06 9.16 12.57
CA LEU A 253 15.44 10.48 12.78
C LEU A 253 16.34 11.62 12.28
N ARG A 254 17.66 11.55 12.51
CA ARG A 254 18.62 12.54 11.98
C ARG A 254 18.69 12.50 10.44
N TYR A 255 18.63 11.32 9.82
CA TYR A 255 18.52 11.20 8.37
C TYR A 255 17.21 11.82 7.86
N LEU A 256 16.09 11.58 8.53
CA LEU A 256 14.80 12.16 8.18
C LEU A 256 14.79 13.68 8.30
N ALA A 257 15.53 14.26 9.27
CA ALA A 257 15.69 15.70 9.37
C ALA A 257 16.35 16.32 8.15
N GLY A 258 17.37 15.64 7.59
CA GLY A 258 18.05 16.10 6.36
C GLY A 258 17.30 15.78 5.06
N SER A 259 16.29 14.91 5.10
CA SER A 259 15.57 14.42 3.94
C SER A 259 14.05 14.53 4.06
N ALA A 260 13.56 15.43 4.90
CA ALA A 260 12.12 15.57 5.17
C ALA A 260 11.29 15.92 3.92
N THR A 261 11.92 16.60 2.95
CA THR A 261 11.29 17.03 1.69
C THR A 261 11.28 15.99 0.59
N PHE A 262 11.89 14.80 0.83
CA PHE A 262 11.87 13.73 -0.18
C PHE A 262 10.44 13.26 -0.45
N ASP A 263 10.13 13.11 -1.73
CA ASP A 263 8.83 12.69 -2.22
C ASP A 263 8.93 11.59 -3.29
N ILE A 264 7.81 10.97 -3.58
CA ILE A 264 7.68 10.08 -4.73
C ILE A 264 7.05 10.90 -5.86
N THR A 265 7.79 11.13 -6.94
CA THR A 265 7.32 11.92 -8.08
C THR A 265 7.12 11.06 -9.32
N TYR A 266 5.87 10.96 -9.77
CA TYR A 266 5.48 10.36 -11.04
C TYR A 266 5.53 11.39 -12.16
N LYS A 267 6.07 11.00 -13.32
CA LYS A 267 6.17 11.87 -14.50
C LYS A 267 5.36 11.31 -15.65
N LYS A 268 4.69 12.18 -16.39
CA LYS A 268 4.01 11.80 -17.62
C LYS A 268 5.03 11.29 -18.66
N GLY A 269 4.73 10.15 -19.28
CA GLY A 269 5.62 9.47 -20.23
C GLY A 269 6.22 8.20 -19.62
N GLY A 270 6.68 7.29 -20.50
CA GLY A 270 7.24 6.00 -20.02
C GLY A 270 6.29 5.18 -19.15
N PHE A 271 5.01 5.15 -19.50
CA PHE A 271 3.98 4.46 -18.75
C PHE A 271 4.17 2.94 -18.83
N GLN A 272 5.15 2.46 -18.07
CA GLN A 272 5.57 1.07 -18.01
C GLN A 272 5.62 0.61 -16.56
N LEU A 273 5.07 -0.56 -16.32
CA LEU A 273 5.18 -1.27 -15.03
C LEU A 273 6.42 -2.18 -15.07
N THR A 274 7.27 -2.10 -14.06
CA THR A 274 8.48 -2.91 -13.92
C THR A 274 8.64 -3.32 -12.47
N ALA A 275 9.06 -4.53 -12.18
CA ALA A 275 9.35 -4.97 -10.81
C ALA A 275 10.80 -5.41 -10.67
N PHE A 276 11.36 -5.21 -9.49
CA PHE A 276 12.71 -5.61 -9.11
C PHE A 276 12.65 -6.43 -7.84
N SER A 277 13.46 -7.45 -7.74
CA SER A 277 13.63 -8.21 -6.50
C SER A 277 15.10 -8.37 -6.16
N ASP A 278 15.39 -8.29 -4.88
CA ASP A 278 16.74 -8.44 -4.36
C ASP A 278 16.72 -9.17 -3.00
N THR A 279 17.84 -9.74 -2.64
CA THR A 279 18.00 -10.47 -1.39
C THR A 279 19.37 -10.22 -0.80
N ASN A 280 19.38 -9.65 0.40
CA ASN A 280 20.61 -9.53 1.18
C ASN A 280 20.96 -10.88 1.84
N TRP A 281 22.10 -11.45 1.48
CA TRP A 281 22.51 -12.80 1.85
C TRP A 281 23.06 -12.87 3.29
N GLY A 282 22.36 -13.67 4.16
CA GLY A 282 22.95 -14.15 5.41
C GLY A 282 23.30 -13.10 6.45
N ASN A 283 22.89 -11.87 6.30
CA ASN A 283 23.37 -10.72 7.08
C ASN A 283 22.72 -10.59 8.47
N ASN A 284 21.80 -11.51 8.85
CA ASN A 284 21.28 -11.44 10.21
C ASN A 284 22.30 -12.04 11.19
N PRO A 285 22.94 -11.23 12.08
CA PRO A 285 23.98 -11.69 12.96
C PRO A 285 23.51 -12.74 13.99
N ASP A 286 22.19 -12.79 14.26
CA ASP A 286 21.62 -13.67 15.29
C ASP A 286 21.30 -15.07 14.77
N ASN A 287 20.96 -15.21 13.48
CA ASN A 287 20.45 -16.47 12.94
C ASN A 287 20.82 -16.71 11.46
N GLY A 288 21.66 -15.88 10.85
CA GLY A 288 22.11 -16.02 9.46
C GLY A 288 20.98 -15.92 8.42
N LYS A 289 19.80 -15.41 8.77
CA LYS A 289 18.68 -15.27 7.84
C LYS A 289 18.91 -14.11 6.89
N SER A 290 18.41 -14.25 5.68
CA SER A 290 18.47 -13.22 4.63
C SER A 290 17.25 -12.30 4.69
N MET A 291 17.40 -11.09 4.20
CA MET A 291 16.26 -10.22 3.91
C MET A 291 15.93 -10.27 2.41
N SER A 292 14.65 -10.45 2.11
CA SER A 292 14.10 -10.41 0.75
C SER A 292 13.36 -9.10 0.55
N SER A 293 13.58 -8.46 -0.58
CA SER A 293 12.87 -7.21 -0.91
C SER A 293 12.37 -7.22 -2.35
N TYR A 294 11.33 -6.44 -2.60
CA TYR A 294 10.90 -6.08 -3.94
C TYR A 294 10.48 -4.63 -4.02
N ILE A 295 10.51 -4.10 -5.22
CA ILE A 295 9.95 -2.81 -5.59
C ILE A 295 9.26 -2.94 -6.95
N ALA A 296 8.00 -2.50 -7.04
CA ALA A 296 7.29 -2.34 -8.30
C ALA A 296 7.21 -0.86 -8.64
N MET A 297 7.55 -0.52 -9.87
CA MET A 297 7.66 0.85 -10.35
C MET A 297 6.72 1.07 -11.52
N LEU A 298 6.01 2.19 -11.52
CA LEU A 298 5.21 2.68 -12.62
C LEU A 298 5.74 4.05 -13.03
N SER A 299 6.02 4.26 -14.33
CA SER A 299 6.58 5.53 -14.80
C SER A 299 7.86 5.98 -14.04
N ASN A 300 8.74 5.02 -13.74
CA ASN A 300 9.99 5.21 -13.00
C ASN A 300 9.84 5.67 -11.53
N ALA A 301 8.65 5.54 -10.95
CA ALA A 301 8.42 5.81 -9.54
C ALA A 301 7.79 4.59 -8.84
N PRO A 302 8.10 4.32 -7.56
CA PRO A 302 7.57 3.16 -6.85
C PRO A 302 6.07 3.28 -6.60
N VAL A 303 5.34 2.19 -6.92
CA VAL A 303 3.92 2.04 -6.60
C VAL A 303 3.69 1.01 -5.50
N SER A 304 4.62 0.07 -5.34
CA SER A 304 4.60 -0.91 -4.26
C SER A 304 6.02 -1.36 -3.93
N PHE A 305 6.31 -1.54 -2.65
CA PHE A 305 7.60 -1.99 -2.18
C PHE A 305 7.48 -2.69 -0.82
N LYS A 306 8.33 -3.68 -0.57
CA LYS A 306 8.35 -4.40 0.70
C LYS A 306 9.69 -5.07 0.95
N GLY A 307 10.14 -5.02 2.21
CA GLY A 307 11.25 -5.83 2.72
C GLY A 307 10.73 -6.84 3.75
N LEU A 308 11.17 -8.08 3.65
CA LEU A 308 10.78 -9.19 4.53
C LEU A 308 12.01 -10.00 4.95
N THR A 309 12.04 -10.46 6.21
CA THR A 309 13.05 -11.41 6.64
C THR A 309 12.71 -12.82 6.13
N ALA A 310 13.62 -13.44 5.38
CA ALA A 310 13.42 -14.78 4.84
C ALA A 310 13.80 -15.86 5.87
N GLN A 311 13.13 -17.03 5.78
CA GLN A 311 13.36 -18.13 6.72
C GLN A 311 14.64 -18.94 6.46
N SER A 312 15.23 -18.85 5.26
CA SER A 312 16.50 -19.52 4.91
C SER A 312 17.16 -18.87 3.70
N THR A 313 18.51 -18.94 3.64
CA THR A 313 19.34 -18.26 2.63
C THR A 313 19.07 -18.68 1.18
N MET A 314 19.05 -19.99 0.89
CA MET A 314 18.77 -20.48 -0.49
C MET A 314 17.32 -20.20 -0.95
N LYS A 315 16.39 -20.08 -0.01
CA LYS A 315 14.98 -19.82 -0.30
C LYS A 315 14.66 -18.33 -0.39
N ALA A 316 15.55 -17.48 0.12
CA ALA A 316 15.31 -16.04 0.22
C ALA A 316 15.12 -15.38 -1.15
N GLN A 317 15.95 -15.72 -2.12
CA GLN A 317 15.85 -15.20 -3.48
C GLN A 317 14.57 -15.66 -4.19
N LEU A 318 14.22 -16.95 -4.04
CA LEU A 318 12.97 -17.47 -4.58
C LEU A 318 11.76 -16.80 -3.91
N VAL A 319 11.85 -16.50 -2.62
CA VAL A 319 10.84 -15.74 -1.88
C VAL A 319 10.71 -14.31 -2.42
N ALA A 320 11.84 -13.61 -2.59
CA ALA A 320 11.85 -12.25 -3.14
C ALA A 320 11.26 -12.21 -4.55
N ALA A 321 11.69 -13.12 -5.44
CA ALA A 321 11.17 -13.25 -6.78
C ALA A 321 9.66 -13.54 -6.81
N ALA A 322 9.19 -14.50 -5.98
CA ALA A 322 7.77 -14.83 -5.90
C ALA A 322 6.91 -13.66 -5.42
N LEU A 323 7.42 -12.87 -4.47
CA LEU A 323 6.73 -11.67 -3.97
C LEU A 323 6.68 -10.57 -5.04
N ALA A 324 7.81 -10.29 -5.71
CA ALA A 324 7.85 -9.31 -6.80
C ALA A 324 6.89 -9.69 -7.93
N MET A 325 6.84 -10.98 -8.28
CA MET A 325 5.93 -11.46 -9.31
C MET A 325 4.47 -11.41 -8.91
N LYS A 326 4.15 -11.75 -7.66
CA LYS A 326 2.78 -11.63 -7.13
C LYS A 326 2.30 -10.19 -7.24
N GLU A 327 3.14 -9.24 -6.85
CA GLU A 327 2.83 -7.82 -6.93
C GLU A 327 2.72 -7.33 -8.38
N ALA A 328 3.65 -7.74 -9.23
CA ALA A 328 3.60 -7.44 -10.66
C ALA A 328 2.32 -7.93 -11.33
N VAL A 329 1.85 -9.14 -10.96
CA VAL A 329 0.57 -9.69 -11.45
C VAL A 329 -0.62 -8.89 -10.93
N PHE A 330 -0.62 -8.52 -9.65
CA PHE A 330 -1.67 -7.70 -9.06
C PHE A 330 -1.77 -6.34 -9.77
N CYS A 331 -0.66 -5.62 -9.88
CA CYS A 331 -0.62 -4.34 -10.60
C CYS A 331 -1.00 -4.49 -12.08
N SER A 332 -0.51 -5.55 -12.75
CA SER A 332 -0.86 -5.86 -14.14
C SER A 332 -2.36 -6.06 -14.33
N ASN A 333 -2.99 -6.89 -13.49
CA ASN A 333 -4.44 -7.13 -13.56
C ASN A 333 -5.22 -5.83 -13.37
N MET A 334 -4.85 -5.05 -12.34
CA MET A 334 -5.46 -3.75 -12.08
C MET A 334 -5.34 -2.82 -13.30
N MET A 335 -4.16 -2.71 -13.90
CA MET A 335 -3.94 -1.84 -15.07
C MET A 335 -4.74 -2.31 -16.28
N MET A 336 -4.88 -3.62 -16.48
CA MET A 336 -5.73 -4.17 -17.55
C MET A 336 -7.21 -3.88 -17.29
N GLU A 337 -7.70 -4.07 -16.06
CA GLU A 337 -9.08 -3.76 -15.68
C GLU A 337 -9.39 -2.27 -15.78
N LEU A 338 -8.40 -1.41 -15.47
CA LEU A 338 -8.49 0.04 -15.66
C LEU A 338 -8.48 0.46 -17.14
N GLY A 339 -8.26 -0.49 -18.06
CA GLY A 339 -8.38 -0.26 -19.48
C GLY A 339 -7.09 0.15 -20.19
N PHE A 340 -5.93 0.02 -19.55
CA PHE A 340 -4.64 0.33 -20.20
C PHE A 340 -4.15 -0.78 -21.16
N GLY A 341 -4.94 -1.83 -21.34
CA GLY A 341 -4.76 -2.82 -22.38
C GLY A 341 -3.61 -3.80 -22.15
N GLU A 342 -3.28 -4.53 -23.22
CA GLU A 342 -2.32 -5.64 -23.18
C GLU A 342 -0.86 -5.21 -22.93
N ALA A 343 -0.55 -3.92 -23.00
CA ALA A 343 0.78 -3.40 -22.68
C ALA A 343 1.22 -3.78 -21.25
N PHE A 344 0.26 -4.02 -20.36
CA PHE A 344 0.50 -4.46 -18.98
C PHE A 344 0.36 -5.97 -18.78
N HIS A 345 0.04 -6.75 -19.80
CA HIS A 345 -0.09 -8.21 -19.67
C HIS A 345 1.23 -8.87 -19.28
N ARG A 346 2.36 -8.32 -19.75
CA ARG A 346 3.70 -8.81 -19.46
C ARG A 346 4.49 -7.73 -18.74
N VAL A 347 4.73 -7.94 -17.44
CA VAL A 347 5.52 -7.02 -16.60
C VAL A 347 6.93 -7.57 -16.46
N PRO A 348 7.96 -6.83 -16.89
CA PRO A 348 9.34 -7.22 -16.63
C PRO A 348 9.61 -7.31 -15.12
N VAL A 349 10.14 -8.45 -14.68
CA VAL A 349 10.61 -8.68 -13.31
C VAL A 349 12.11 -8.92 -13.35
N HIS A 350 12.86 -8.01 -12.76
CA HIS A 350 14.32 -8.06 -12.73
C HIS A 350 14.77 -8.79 -11.46
N ILE A 351 15.60 -9.81 -11.67
CA ILE A 351 16.16 -10.66 -10.63
C ILE A 351 17.66 -10.77 -10.89
N ASP A 352 18.50 -10.48 -9.91
CA ASP A 352 19.96 -10.49 -10.03
C ASP A 352 20.57 -11.89 -10.05
N ASN A 353 19.85 -12.92 -9.59
CA ASN A 353 20.35 -14.28 -9.44
C ASN A 353 19.96 -15.19 -10.60
N THR A 354 20.96 -15.57 -11.41
CA THR A 354 20.81 -16.51 -12.55
C THR A 354 20.37 -17.92 -12.10
N SER A 355 20.75 -18.37 -10.91
CA SER A 355 20.35 -19.70 -10.40
C SER A 355 18.83 -19.77 -10.15
N THR A 356 18.23 -18.70 -9.64
CA THR A 356 16.76 -18.61 -9.48
C THR A 356 16.04 -18.68 -10.83
N LEU A 357 16.61 -18.07 -11.87
CA LEU A 357 16.09 -18.11 -13.22
C LEU A 357 16.19 -19.51 -13.84
N HIS A 358 17.34 -20.17 -13.68
CA HIS A 358 17.53 -21.55 -14.15
C HIS A 358 16.59 -22.53 -13.47
N VAL A 359 16.40 -22.40 -12.16
CA VAL A 359 15.47 -23.22 -11.39
C VAL A 359 14.02 -22.96 -11.82
N ALA A 360 13.66 -21.73 -12.15
CA ALA A 360 12.32 -21.40 -12.66
C ALA A 360 12.04 -21.93 -14.08
N GLY A 361 13.09 -22.08 -14.92
CA GLY A 361 13.00 -22.58 -16.31
C GLY A 361 13.09 -24.10 -16.48
N ASN A 362 13.74 -24.82 -15.54
CA ASN A 362 14.00 -26.25 -15.68
C ASN A 362 12.94 -27.13 -15.00
N SER A 363 12.57 -28.24 -15.68
CA SER A 363 11.57 -29.20 -15.21
C SER A 363 12.11 -30.27 -14.25
N THR A 364 13.40 -30.31 -13.99
CA THR A 364 14.04 -31.33 -13.12
C THR A 364 13.88 -31.03 -11.65
N TYR A 365 13.25 -31.96 -10.98
CA TYR A 365 12.91 -31.96 -9.54
C TYR A 365 14.11 -32.40 -8.69
N SER A 366 14.46 -31.66 -7.65
CA SER A 366 15.34 -32.14 -6.61
C SER A 366 14.59 -32.19 -5.27
N GLY A 367 14.45 -33.38 -4.69
CA GLY A 367 13.59 -33.70 -3.54
C GLY A 367 13.91 -33.03 -2.19
N ARG A 368 14.72 -31.96 -2.18
CA ARG A 368 15.14 -31.29 -0.91
C ARG A 368 14.31 -30.06 -0.51
N THR A 369 13.19 -29.77 -1.18
CA THR A 369 12.56 -28.43 -1.08
C THR A 369 11.03 -28.40 -0.89
N LYS A 370 10.45 -29.34 -0.11
CA LYS A 370 8.97 -29.41 0.08
C LYS A 370 8.26 -28.07 0.38
N HIS A 371 8.84 -27.18 1.18
CA HIS A 371 8.24 -25.87 1.51
C HIS A 371 8.57 -24.74 0.51
N ALA A 372 9.52 -24.99 -0.43
CA ALA A 372 9.77 -24.07 -1.54
C ALA A 372 8.85 -24.36 -2.74
N GLU A 373 8.20 -25.53 -2.75
CA GLU A 373 7.44 -26.08 -3.87
C GLU A 373 6.30 -25.16 -4.31
N LEU A 374 5.47 -24.68 -3.40
CA LEU A 374 4.31 -23.82 -3.75
C LEU A 374 4.72 -22.53 -4.45
N ARG A 375 5.79 -21.87 -3.98
CA ARG A 375 6.29 -20.63 -4.61
C ARG A 375 6.96 -20.91 -5.94
N TYR A 376 7.65 -22.03 -6.05
CA TYR A 376 8.27 -22.52 -7.26
C TYR A 376 7.22 -22.86 -8.32
N PHE A 377 6.18 -23.62 -7.95
CA PHE A 377 5.05 -23.92 -8.84
C PHE A 377 4.32 -22.66 -9.30
N PHE A 378 4.11 -21.72 -8.40
CA PHE A 378 3.50 -20.42 -8.73
C PHE A 378 4.31 -19.67 -9.79
N ILE A 379 5.63 -19.55 -9.62
CA ILE A 379 6.52 -18.91 -10.60
C ILE A 379 6.44 -19.63 -11.96
N ARG A 380 6.53 -20.95 -11.98
CA ARG A 380 6.45 -21.76 -13.21
C ARG A 380 5.11 -21.63 -13.92
N GLU A 381 4.03 -21.66 -13.16
CA GLU A 381 2.68 -21.50 -13.71
C GLU A 381 2.48 -20.13 -14.35
N LEU A 382 2.98 -19.07 -13.70
CA LEU A 382 2.97 -17.72 -14.26
C LEU A 382 3.76 -17.63 -15.56
N ILE A 383 4.97 -18.21 -15.62
CA ILE A 383 5.78 -18.22 -16.84
C ILE A 383 5.05 -18.94 -17.97
N LYS A 384 4.41 -20.08 -17.65
CA LYS A 384 3.63 -20.84 -18.66
C LYS A 384 2.43 -20.05 -19.17
N LYS A 385 1.71 -19.36 -18.29
CA LYS A 385 0.48 -18.63 -18.64
C LYS A 385 0.73 -17.31 -19.36
N ARG A 386 1.77 -16.57 -18.95
CA ARG A 386 2.01 -15.20 -19.42
C ARG A 386 3.27 -15.04 -20.31
N GLY A 387 4.02 -16.12 -20.52
CA GLY A 387 5.34 -16.11 -21.14
C GLY A 387 6.44 -15.63 -20.17
N PRO A 388 7.73 -15.71 -20.55
CA PRO A 388 8.82 -15.32 -19.66
C PRO A 388 8.82 -13.81 -19.45
N PRO A 389 8.47 -13.32 -18.22
CA PRO A 389 8.55 -11.91 -17.88
C PRO A 389 9.93 -11.52 -17.33
N PHE A 390 10.94 -12.45 -17.43
CA PHE A 390 12.20 -12.30 -16.73
C PHE A 390 13.27 -11.71 -17.64
N ILE A 391 13.82 -10.60 -17.16
CA ILE A 391 15.08 -10.06 -17.67
C ILE A 391 16.05 -10.13 -16.49
N THR A 392 17.18 -10.80 -16.67
CA THR A 392 18.28 -10.78 -15.69
C THR A 392 18.85 -9.37 -15.66
N TRP A 393 18.76 -8.71 -14.52
CA TRP A 393 19.39 -7.43 -14.32
C TRP A 393 20.77 -7.66 -13.68
N THR A 394 21.81 -7.48 -14.43
CA THR A 394 23.15 -7.30 -13.86
C THR A 394 23.31 -5.84 -13.50
N PRO A 395 23.72 -5.50 -12.26
CA PRO A 395 24.09 -4.12 -11.95
C PRO A 395 25.12 -3.68 -12.99
N ARG A 396 24.89 -2.54 -13.63
CA ARG A 396 25.97 -1.93 -14.39
C ARG A 396 27.10 -1.70 -13.39
N THR A 397 28.18 -2.47 -13.51
CA THR A 397 29.43 -2.11 -12.89
C THR A 397 29.73 -0.73 -13.43
N THR A 398 29.56 0.30 -12.60
CA THR A 398 30.17 1.61 -12.85
C THR A 398 31.64 1.34 -12.91
N SER A 399 32.16 1.27 -14.13
CA SER A 399 33.60 1.35 -14.36
C SER A 399 34.11 2.67 -13.75
N PRO A 400 35.29 2.67 -13.17
CA PRO A 400 35.82 3.76 -12.36
C PRO A 400 35.90 5.08 -13.09
#